data_7862e2de274aa50a3c73853af2789f0c
#
_entry.id   7862e2de274aa50a3c73853af2789f0c
#
_cell.length_a   1.000
_cell.length_b   1.000
_cell.length_c   1.000
_cell.angle_alpha   90.00
_cell.angle_beta   90.00
_cell.angle_gamma   90.00
#
_symmetry.space_group_name_H-M   'P 1'
#
loop_
_entity.id
_entity.type
_entity.pdbx_description
1 polymer ?
#
loop_
_entity_poly.entity_id
_entity_poly.type
_entity_poly.pdbx_seq_one_letter_code
_entity_poly.pdbx_strand_id
1 'polypeptide(L)'
;KIRDVERRAHGEAMQRGLASAIANQDQARDQSSIEELEALGVIVTIEASPGFALALDSLERQSGHRLPRPKWLLLSVSRETEDSPERAVVWISDEYREKFLQLFEDYLDSRKDTKDGKPSRRALIANMARIRATVLRDLWQSDGEPPRTGLHWWEIWLRPDPDAIDLAEEFANRAQLRLAPKHLKFDRRHVVWLE
;
A
#
# COMPACT_ATOMS: atom_id res chain seq x y z
N LYS A 1 -12.22 -17.78 4.64
CA LYS A 1 -12.62 -18.50 3.40
C LYS A 1 -11.64 -18.15 2.30
N ILE A 2 -11.16 -19.14 1.52
CA ILE A 2 -10.26 -18.94 0.38
C ILE A 2 -11.06 -19.20 -0.89
N ARG A 3 -10.96 -18.28 -1.85
CA ARG A 3 -11.62 -18.39 -3.14
C ARG A 3 -11.00 -19.54 -3.96
N ASP A 4 -11.83 -20.23 -4.72
CA ASP A 4 -11.38 -21.16 -5.74
C ASP A 4 -11.23 -20.42 -7.08
N VAL A 5 -10.02 -20.46 -7.65
CA VAL A 5 -9.67 -19.72 -8.86
C VAL A 5 -8.78 -20.57 -9.75
N GLU A 6 -8.87 -20.35 -11.05
CA GLU A 6 -7.88 -20.92 -11.97
C GLU A 6 -6.52 -20.22 -11.70
N ARG A 7 -5.55 -21.01 -11.22
CA ARG A 7 -4.28 -20.54 -10.66
C ARG A 7 -3.50 -19.65 -11.60
N ARG A 8 -3.32 -20.10 -12.84
CA ARG A 8 -2.41 -19.46 -13.78
C ARG A 8 -2.96 -18.13 -14.25
N ALA A 9 -4.18 -18.12 -14.81
CA ALA A 9 -4.80 -16.90 -15.29
C ALA A 9 -4.96 -15.86 -14.19
N HIS A 10 -5.37 -16.31 -12.99
CA HIS A 10 -5.53 -15.43 -11.83
C HIS A 10 -4.20 -14.85 -11.36
N GLY A 11 -3.18 -15.68 -11.13
CA GLY A 11 -1.87 -15.24 -10.67
C GLY A 11 -1.18 -14.31 -11.65
N GLU A 12 -1.23 -14.62 -12.97
CA GLU A 12 -0.71 -13.75 -14.02
C GLU A 12 -1.44 -12.41 -14.08
N ALA A 13 -2.76 -12.38 -13.85
CA ALA A 13 -3.52 -11.14 -13.81
C ALA A 13 -3.10 -10.25 -12.62
N MET A 14 -2.92 -10.84 -11.45
CA MET A 14 -2.45 -10.11 -10.26
C MET A 14 -1.02 -9.59 -10.45
N GLN A 15 -0.13 -10.40 -11.00
CA GLN A 15 1.24 -10.01 -11.30
C GLN A 15 1.30 -8.85 -12.31
N ARG A 16 0.51 -8.91 -13.39
CA ARG A 16 0.41 -7.79 -14.35
C ARG A 16 -0.15 -6.53 -13.71
N GLY A 17 -1.17 -6.65 -12.86
CA GLY A 17 -1.74 -5.51 -12.13
C GLY A 17 -0.71 -4.82 -11.26
N LEU A 18 0.09 -5.59 -10.51
CA LEU A 18 1.17 -5.07 -9.69
C LEU A 18 2.27 -4.41 -10.53
N ALA A 19 2.75 -5.06 -11.59
CA ALA A 19 3.77 -4.51 -12.46
C ALA A 19 3.31 -3.18 -13.11
N SER A 20 2.06 -3.13 -13.58
CA SER A 20 1.46 -1.90 -14.11
C SER A 20 1.35 -0.79 -13.06
N ALA A 21 0.97 -1.12 -11.82
CA ALA A 21 0.88 -0.15 -10.75
C ALA A 21 2.24 0.45 -10.39
N ILE A 22 3.29 -0.38 -10.36
CA ILE A 22 4.67 0.05 -10.14
C ILE A 22 5.12 0.99 -11.27
N ALA A 23 4.97 0.57 -12.53
CA ALA A 23 5.38 1.36 -13.68
C ALA A 23 4.68 2.73 -13.75
N ASN A 24 3.37 2.78 -13.45
CA ASN A 24 2.62 4.03 -13.43
C ASN A 24 3.13 5.00 -12.37
N GLN A 25 3.51 4.51 -11.19
CA GLN A 25 4.05 5.36 -10.13
C GLN A 25 5.48 5.81 -10.43
N ASP A 26 6.32 4.97 -11.00
CA ASP A 26 7.66 5.35 -11.43
C ASP A 26 7.57 6.46 -12.50
N GLN A 27 6.68 6.32 -13.48
CA GLN A 27 6.43 7.38 -14.46
C GLN A 27 5.93 8.68 -13.82
N ALA A 28 5.01 8.60 -12.86
CA ALA A 28 4.50 9.79 -12.16
C ALA A 28 5.61 10.47 -11.33
N ARG A 29 6.49 9.67 -10.72
CA ARG A 29 7.66 10.15 -9.99
C ARG A 29 8.63 10.90 -10.88
N ASP A 30 8.99 10.30 -12.03
CA ASP A 30 9.89 10.94 -13.02
C ASP A 30 9.34 12.25 -13.56
N GLN A 31 8.01 12.44 -13.55
CA GLN A 31 7.34 13.67 -13.96
C GLN A 31 7.14 14.67 -12.81
N SER A 32 7.44 14.28 -11.58
CA SER A 32 7.29 15.15 -10.41
C SER A 32 8.40 16.20 -10.38
N SER A 33 8.01 17.43 -10.02
CA SER A 33 8.95 18.51 -9.72
C SER A 33 9.44 18.52 -8.27
N ILE A 34 8.91 17.62 -7.45
CA ILE A 34 9.28 17.52 -6.02
C ILE A 34 10.46 16.56 -5.92
N GLU A 35 11.58 17.04 -5.38
CA GLU A 35 12.73 16.19 -5.07
C GLU A 35 12.33 15.06 -4.13
N GLU A 36 12.81 13.87 -4.45
CA GLU A 36 12.48 12.66 -3.68
C GLU A 36 13.09 12.71 -2.27
N LEU A 37 12.33 12.25 -1.30
CA LEU A 37 12.83 11.93 0.03
C LEU A 37 13.44 10.52 0.04
N GLU A 38 14.41 10.27 0.93
CA GLU A 38 15.22 9.04 0.94
C GLU A 38 14.43 7.73 1.08
N ALA A 39 13.24 7.75 1.66
CA ALA A 39 12.42 6.55 1.90
C ALA A 39 11.50 6.24 0.73
N LEU A 40 12.06 5.81 -0.38
CA LEU A 40 11.32 5.55 -1.61
C LEU A 40 10.59 4.20 -1.58
N GLY A 41 9.44 4.20 -2.20
CA GLY A 41 8.61 3.02 -2.40
C GLY A 41 7.43 3.32 -3.31
N VAL A 42 6.63 2.30 -3.58
CA VAL A 42 5.39 2.41 -4.34
C VAL A 42 4.20 2.11 -3.44
N ILE A 43 3.07 2.76 -3.70
CA ILE A 43 1.83 2.54 -2.97
C ILE A 43 0.82 1.88 -3.91
N VAL A 44 0.34 0.70 -3.56
CA VAL A 44 -0.62 -0.06 -4.35
C VAL A 44 -1.91 -0.30 -3.58
N THR A 45 -3.02 -0.31 -4.28
CA THR A 45 -4.31 -0.73 -3.75
C THR A 45 -4.62 -2.13 -4.22
N ILE A 46 -4.89 -3.02 -3.26
CA ILE A 46 -5.30 -4.41 -3.46
C ILE A 46 -6.77 -4.50 -3.11
N GLU A 47 -7.58 -4.96 -4.06
CA GLU A 47 -9.02 -5.14 -3.88
C GLU A 47 -9.33 -6.63 -3.72
N ALA A 48 -10.16 -6.96 -2.74
CA ALA A 48 -10.65 -8.32 -2.55
C ALA A 48 -11.72 -8.70 -3.58
N SER A 49 -11.91 -9.99 -3.79
CA SER A 49 -13.10 -10.47 -4.46
C SER A 49 -14.31 -10.35 -3.53
N PRO A 50 -15.48 -9.92 -4.01
CA PRO A 50 -16.68 -9.77 -3.18
C PRO A 50 -16.98 -11.02 -2.34
N GLY A 51 -17.25 -10.85 -1.07
CA GLY A 51 -17.50 -11.92 -0.09
C GLY A 51 -16.25 -12.67 0.38
N PHE A 52 -15.04 -12.16 0.07
CA PHE A 52 -13.77 -12.75 0.52
C PHE A 52 -12.87 -11.67 1.14
N ALA A 53 -12.29 -11.98 2.30
CA ALA A 53 -11.36 -11.08 2.97
C ALA A 53 -9.92 -11.25 2.47
N LEU A 54 -9.14 -10.17 2.47
CA LEU A 54 -7.70 -10.17 2.21
C LEU A 54 -6.93 -10.79 3.38
N ALA A 55 -5.78 -11.39 3.09
CA ALA A 55 -4.86 -11.89 4.12
C ALA A 55 -3.99 -10.74 4.66
N LEU A 56 -4.59 -9.82 5.43
CA LEU A 56 -3.97 -8.57 5.88
C LEU A 56 -2.67 -8.78 6.64
N ASP A 57 -2.58 -9.80 7.50
CA ASP A 57 -1.34 -10.15 8.23
C ASP A 57 -0.16 -10.44 7.28
N SER A 58 -0.45 -10.94 6.08
CA SER A 58 0.57 -11.18 5.05
C SER A 58 0.97 -9.91 4.30
N LEU A 59 0.13 -8.87 4.35
CA LEU A 59 0.35 -7.56 3.75
C LEU A 59 1.03 -6.58 4.71
N GLU A 60 1.16 -6.93 5.99
CA GLU A 60 1.86 -6.18 7.02
C GLU A 60 3.13 -6.91 7.45
N ARG A 61 4.15 -6.92 6.60
CA ARG A 61 5.46 -7.44 7.01
C ARG A 61 6.33 -6.34 7.57
N GLN A 62 6.24 -6.16 8.86
CA GLN A 62 7.20 -5.37 9.61
C GLN A 62 8.60 -6.02 9.54
N SER A 63 9.62 -5.16 9.49
CA SER A 63 10.98 -5.62 9.75
C SER A 63 11.02 -6.27 11.15
N GLY A 64 11.57 -7.47 11.27
CA GLY A 64 11.95 -7.99 12.59
C GLY A 64 12.90 -7.00 13.30
N HIS A 65 13.02 -7.08 14.62
CA HIS A 65 13.83 -6.18 15.48
C HIS A 65 15.29 -5.91 15.00
N ARG A 66 15.73 -6.55 13.92
CA ARG A 66 17.09 -6.40 13.34
C ARG A 66 17.13 -5.70 11.98
N LEU A 67 16.00 -5.31 11.40
CA LEU A 67 15.98 -4.63 10.09
C LEU A 67 15.54 -3.18 10.28
N PRO A 68 16.36 -2.21 9.87
CA PRO A 68 16.08 -0.79 10.11
C PRO A 68 14.89 -0.23 9.33
N ARG A 69 14.44 -0.93 8.28
CA ARG A 69 13.33 -0.46 7.42
C ARG A 69 12.32 -1.57 7.12
N PRO A 70 11.02 -1.27 7.12
CA PRO A 70 9.99 -2.24 6.76
C PRO A 70 10.09 -2.63 5.28
N LYS A 71 9.75 -3.89 4.98
CA LYS A 71 9.75 -4.40 3.60
C LYS A 71 8.54 -3.88 2.82
N TRP A 72 7.38 -3.99 3.43
CA TRP A 72 6.12 -3.40 2.99
C TRP A 72 5.22 -3.20 4.19
N LEU A 73 4.29 -2.28 4.06
CA LEU A 73 3.43 -1.80 5.13
C LEU A 73 1.99 -1.72 4.68
N LEU A 74 1.11 -2.20 5.51
CA LEU A 74 -0.32 -1.95 5.38
C LEU A 74 -0.60 -0.53 5.90
N LEU A 75 -0.99 0.37 5.00
CA LEU A 75 -1.27 1.78 5.33
C LEU A 75 -2.73 1.99 5.74
N SER A 76 -3.65 1.37 5.01
CA SER A 76 -5.08 1.55 5.21
C SER A 76 -5.86 0.31 4.79
N VAL A 77 -6.98 0.07 5.45
CA VAL A 77 -7.95 -0.97 5.10
C VAL A 77 -9.34 -0.36 5.08
N SER A 78 -10.03 -0.49 3.95
CA SER A 78 -11.46 -0.22 3.85
C SER A 78 -12.19 -1.55 3.82
N ARG A 79 -13.09 -1.76 4.78
CA ARG A 79 -13.87 -3.01 4.86
C ARG A 79 -14.89 -3.10 3.73
N GLU A 80 -15.28 -4.31 3.41
CA GLU A 80 -16.35 -4.56 2.43
C GLU A 80 -17.67 -3.91 2.89
N THR A 81 -18.36 -3.27 1.93
CA THR A 81 -19.71 -2.73 2.07
C THR A 81 -20.59 -3.30 0.96
N GLU A 82 -21.89 -2.97 0.94
CA GLU A 82 -22.79 -3.38 -0.14
C GLU A 82 -22.30 -2.92 -1.52
N ASP A 83 -21.68 -1.73 -1.59
CA ASP A 83 -21.28 -1.08 -2.84
C ASP A 83 -19.81 -1.26 -3.20
N SER A 84 -18.97 -1.77 -2.28
CA SER A 84 -17.53 -1.87 -2.52
C SER A 84 -16.88 -3.06 -1.82
N PRO A 85 -15.95 -3.77 -2.50
CA PRO A 85 -15.19 -4.84 -1.88
C PRO A 85 -14.20 -4.31 -0.84
N GLU A 86 -13.71 -5.20 0.02
CA GLU A 86 -12.60 -4.89 0.93
C GLU A 86 -11.38 -4.45 0.13
N ARG A 87 -10.70 -3.40 0.60
CA ARG A 87 -9.49 -2.85 -0.01
C ARG A 87 -8.40 -2.68 1.02
N ALA A 88 -7.17 -2.97 0.61
CA ALA A 88 -5.97 -2.71 1.38
C ALA A 88 -5.02 -1.81 0.58
N VAL A 89 -4.54 -0.74 1.19
CA VAL A 89 -3.49 0.12 0.64
C VAL A 89 -2.17 -0.30 1.26
N VAL A 90 -1.22 -0.66 0.41
CA VAL A 90 0.08 -1.21 0.82
C VAL A 90 1.20 -0.38 0.23
N TRP A 91 2.10 0.11 1.08
CA TRP A 91 3.37 0.67 0.66
C TRP A 91 4.42 -0.45 0.55
N ILE A 92 5.20 -0.44 -0.53
CA ILE A 92 6.26 -1.41 -0.81
C ILE A 92 7.55 -0.64 -1.03
N SER A 93 8.56 -0.90 -0.19
CA SER A 93 9.89 -0.30 -0.34
C SER A 93 10.52 -0.69 -1.68
N ASP A 94 11.24 0.21 -2.32
CA ASP A 94 11.94 -0.04 -3.58
C ASP A 94 12.91 -1.20 -3.50
N GLU A 95 13.61 -1.36 -2.38
CA GLU A 95 14.52 -2.49 -2.14
C GLU A 95 13.82 -3.85 -2.12
N TYR A 96 12.50 -3.87 -1.88
CA TYR A 96 11.73 -5.11 -1.70
C TYR A 96 10.68 -5.33 -2.79
N ARG A 97 10.64 -4.51 -3.85
CA ARG A 97 9.72 -4.67 -4.98
C ARG A 97 9.82 -6.07 -5.61
N GLU A 98 11.04 -6.52 -5.91
CA GLU A 98 11.28 -7.84 -6.48
C GLU A 98 10.81 -8.96 -5.55
N LYS A 99 11.06 -8.82 -4.24
CA LYS A 99 10.59 -9.80 -3.26
C LYS A 99 9.08 -9.83 -3.11
N PHE A 100 8.42 -8.70 -3.31
CA PHE A 100 6.97 -8.66 -3.32
C PHE A 100 6.41 -9.30 -4.61
N LEU A 101 7.02 -9.04 -5.76
CA LEU A 101 6.71 -9.72 -7.03
C LEU A 101 6.93 -11.24 -6.93
N GLN A 102 7.99 -11.67 -6.25
CA GLN A 102 8.30 -13.08 -6.02
C GLN A 102 7.16 -13.85 -5.32
N LEU A 103 6.30 -13.18 -4.53
CA LEU A 103 5.14 -13.84 -3.93
C LEU A 103 4.16 -14.39 -4.97
N PHE A 104 4.01 -13.70 -6.09
CA PHE A 104 3.14 -14.09 -7.20
C PHE A 104 3.80 -15.19 -8.06
N GLU A 105 5.10 -15.11 -8.27
CA GLU A 105 5.87 -16.17 -8.92
C GLU A 105 5.84 -17.46 -8.09
N ASP A 106 6.01 -17.35 -6.78
CA ASP A 106 5.88 -18.49 -5.86
C ASP A 106 4.49 -19.12 -5.93
N TYR A 107 3.45 -18.30 -6.08
CA TYR A 107 2.08 -18.78 -6.25
C TYR A 107 1.91 -19.53 -7.59
N LEU A 108 2.54 -19.08 -8.66
CA LEU A 108 2.45 -19.67 -9.99
C LEU A 108 3.29 -20.95 -10.16
N ASP A 109 4.40 -21.07 -9.42
CA ASP A 109 5.32 -22.19 -9.54
C ASP A 109 4.82 -23.45 -8.79
N SER A 110 4.37 -24.46 -9.52
CA SER A 110 3.89 -25.73 -8.96
C SER A 110 4.94 -26.49 -8.16
N ARG A 111 6.23 -26.25 -8.40
CA ARG A 111 7.34 -26.87 -7.63
C ARG A 111 7.40 -26.35 -6.19
N LYS A 112 6.78 -25.19 -5.93
CA LYS A 112 6.68 -24.55 -4.62
C LYS A 112 5.37 -24.85 -3.89
N ASP A 113 4.58 -25.78 -4.40
CA ASP A 113 3.34 -26.18 -3.75
C ASP A 113 3.59 -26.76 -2.35
N THR A 114 2.61 -26.59 -1.49
CA THR A 114 2.65 -27.16 -0.14
C THR A 114 2.65 -28.68 -0.21
N LYS A 115 2.98 -29.36 0.89
CA LYS A 115 2.93 -30.81 1.00
C LYS A 115 1.55 -31.40 0.65
N ASP A 116 0.49 -30.61 0.79
CA ASP A 116 -0.89 -30.99 0.46
C ASP A 116 -1.24 -30.70 -1.01
N GLY A 117 -0.27 -30.37 -1.88
CA GLY A 117 -0.48 -30.05 -3.29
C GLY A 117 -1.21 -28.73 -3.56
N LYS A 118 -1.24 -27.82 -2.59
CA LYS A 118 -1.88 -26.51 -2.74
C LYS A 118 -0.86 -25.45 -3.13
N PRO A 119 -1.22 -24.48 -3.99
CA PRO A 119 -0.33 -23.39 -4.35
C PRO A 119 0.24 -22.68 -3.13
N SER A 120 1.54 -22.45 -3.12
CA SER A 120 2.16 -21.58 -2.14
C SER A 120 1.53 -20.18 -2.24
N ARG A 121 1.47 -19.42 -1.13
CA ARG A 121 0.82 -18.09 -1.09
C ARG A 121 -0.67 -18.05 -1.46
N ARG A 122 -1.36 -19.19 -1.59
CA ARG A 122 -2.79 -19.25 -1.95
C ARG A 122 -3.66 -18.38 -1.04
N ALA A 123 -3.43 -18.43 0.27
CA ALA A 123 -4.20 -17.64 1.22
C ALA A 123 -4.08 -16.12 0.99
N LEU A 124 -2.91 -15.66 0.50
CA LEU A 124 -2.69 -14.25 0.18
C LEU A 124 -3.34 -13.87 -1.16
N ILE A 125 -3.13 -14.66 -2.20
CA ILE A 125 -3.39 -14.24 -3.59
C ILE A 125 -4.78 -14.62 -4.07
N ALA A 126 -5.32 -15.78 -3.70
CA ALA A 126 -6.57 -16.28 -4.25
C ALA A 126 -7.80 -15.37 -3.99
N ASN A 127 -7.78 -14.62 -2.90
CA ASN A 127 -8.87 -13.69 -2.56
C ASN A 127 -8.74 -12.31 -3.20
N MET A 128 -7.60 -11.98 -3.81
CA MET A 128 -7.42 -10.71 -4.53
C MET A 128 -8.26 -10.74 -5.81
N ALA A 129 -8.94 -9.65 -6.13
CA ALA A 129 -9.61 -9.45 -7.42
C ALA A 129 -8.79 -8.57 -8.34
N ARG A 130 -8.08 -7.58 -7.77
CA ARG A 130 -7.36 -6.57 -8.53
C ARG A 130 -6.20 -5.98 -7.72
N ILE A 131 -5.13 -5.60 -8.43
CA ILE A 131 -4.05 -4.75 -7.91
C ILE A 131 -3.89 -3.58 -8.87
N ARG A 132 -3.82 -2.38 -8.33
CA ARG A 132 -3.67 -1.14 -9.11
C ARG A 132 -2.87 -0.09 -8.35
N ALA A 133 -2.43 0.96 -9.05
CA ALA A 133 -1.87 2.15 -8.40
C ALA A 133 -2.90 2.78 -7.45
N THR A 134 -2.44 3.24 -6.30
CA THR A 134 -3.27 3.94 -5.32
C THR A 134 -3.61 5.33 -5.82
N VAL A 135 -4.83 5.75 -5.59
CA VAL A 135 -5.30 7.11 -5.79
C VAL A 135 -5.69 7.75 -4.47
N LEU A 136 -5.75 9.08 -4.40
CA LEU A 136 -6.05 9.81 -3.18
C LEU A 136 -7.31 9.29 -2.47
N ARG A 137 -8.35 8.92 -3.21
CA ARG A 137 -9.60 8.37 -2.66
C ARG A 137 -9.40 7.10 -1.83
N ASP A 138 -8.39 6.29 -2.15
CA ASP A 138 -8.09 5.05 -1.40
C ASP A 138 -7.52 5.31 -0.01
N LEU A 139 -6.85 6.45 0.16
CA LEU A 139 -6.28 6.92 1.44
C LEU A 139 -7.24 7.83 2.21
N TRP A 140 -8.31 8.27 1.57
CA TRP A 140 -9.27 9.18 2.16
C TRP A 140 -10.14 8.49 3.22
N GLN A 141 -10.08 8.96 4.45
CA GLN A 141 -10.78 8.35 5.59
C GLN A 141 -12.02 9.13 6.05
N SER A 142 -12.25 10.32 5.48
CA SER A 142 -13.43 11.13 5.78
C SER A 142 -14.61 10.77 4.86
N ASP A 143 -15.82 11.14 5.28
CA ASP A 143 -17.02 11.01 4.46
C ASP A 143 -16.93 11.88 3.19
N GLY A 144 -17.58 11.43 2.12
CA GLY A 144 -17.61 12.12 0.84
C GLY A 144 -16.34 11.97 0.01
N GLU A 145 -16.19 12.83 -0.98
CA GLU A 145 -15.03 12.84 -1.89
C GLU A 145 -13.96 13.80 -1.41
N PRO A 146 -12.65 13.48 -1.62
CA PRO A 146 -11.58 14.44 -1.34
C PRO A 146 -11.81 15.73 -2.15
N PRO A 147 -11.56 16.92 -1.55
CA PRO A 147 -11.69 18.18 -2.27
C PRO A 147 -10.72 18.22 -3.46
N ARG A 148 -11.21 18.76 -4.59
CA ARG A 148 -10.42 18.81 -5.84
C ARG A 148 -9.86 20.21 -6.15
N THR A 149 -10.38 21.22 -5.49
CA THR A 149 -10.03 22.63 -5.75
C THR A 149 -10.03 23.43 -4.46
N GLY A 150 -9.27 24.53 -4.43
CA GLY A 150 -9.15 25.41 -3.28
C GLY A 150 -8.03 25.01 -2.32
N LEU A 151 -7.79 25.86 -1.33
CA LEU A 151 -6.84 25.61 -0.26
C LEU A 151 -7.55 24.88 0.87
N HIS A 152 -7.00 23.77 1.30
CA HIS A 152 -7.57 22.94 2.36
C HIS A 152 -6.47 22.46 3.29
N TRP A 153 -6.76 22.46 4.60
CA TRP A 153 -5.94 21.76 5.56
C TRP A 153 -6.19 20.26 5.49
N TRP A 154 -5.13 19.51 5.20
CA TRP A 154 -5.15 18.05 5.15
C TRP A 154 -4.62 17.49 6.44
N GLU A 155 -5.39 16.65 7.11
CA GLU A 155 -4.94 15.88 8.25
C GLU A 155 -4.19 14.64 7.74
N ILE A 156 -2.89 14.57 8.02
CA ILE A 156 -2.02 13.49 7.57
C ILE A 156 -1.63 12.62 8.75
N TRP A 157 -1.89 11.36 8.65
CA TRP A 157 -1.53 10.36 9.65
C TRP A 157 -0.21 9.70 9.28
N LEU A 158 0.81 9.92 10.09
CA LEU A 158 2.15 9.39 9.93
C LEU A 158 2.35 8.19 10.86
N ARG A 159 3.26 7.30 10.49
CA ARG A 159 3.75 6.27 11.40
C ARG A 159 4.47 6.91 12.58
N PRO A 160 4.50 6.23 13.74
CA PRO A 160 5.15 6.75 14.94
C PRO A 160 6.68 6.55 14.90
N ASP A 161 7.31 6.89 13.78
CA ASP A 161 8.76 6.89 13.65
C ASP A 161 9.34 8.14 14.32
N PRO A 162 10.53 8.08 14.94
CA PRO A 162 11.13 9.22 15.63
C PRO A 162 11.24 10.47 14.75
N ASP A 163 11.59 10.27 13.48
CA ASP A 163 11.88 11.34 12.51
C ASP A 163 10.65 11.72 11.67
N ALA A 164 9.47 11.14 11.95
CA ALA A 164 8.28 11.32 11.10
C ALA A 164 7.84 12.78 10.99
N ILE A 165 7.96 13.57 12.06
CA ILE A 165 7.61 14.99 12.05
C ILE A 165 8.64 15.79 11.27
N ASP A 166 9.93 15.53 11.47
CA ASP A 166 11.02 16.22 10.77
C ASP A 166 10.94 15.95 9.25
N LEU A 167 10.62 14.70 8.87
CA LEU A 167 10.37 14.34 7.47
C LEU A 167 9.14 15.04 6.89
N ALA A 168 8.07 15.21 7.69
CA ALA A 168 6.89 15.96 7.25
C ALA A 168 7.19 17.45 7.06
N GLU A 169 8.02 18.05 7.92
CA GLU A 169 8.50 19.43 7.79
C GLU A 169 9.37 19.59 6.53
N GLU A 170 10.31 18.68 6.31
CA GLU A 170 11.14 18.67 5.11
C GLU A 170 10.31 18.55 3.83
N PHE A 171 9.34 17.63 3.81
CA PHE A 171 8.42 17.48 2.69
C PHE A 171 7.60 18.75 2.46
N ALA A 172 7.02 19.33 3.51
CA ALA A 172 6.24 20.56 3.40
C ALA A 172 7.06 21.71 2.79
N ASN A 173 8.32 21.86 3.26
CA ASN A 173 9.22 22.88 2.73
C ASN A 173 9.54 22.67 1.23
N ARG A 174 9.86 21.43 0.83
CA ARG A 174 10.17 21.08 -0.58
C ARG A 174 8.94 21.25 -1.47
N ALA A 175 7.78 20.84 -1.00
CA ALA A 175 6.51 20.94 -1.73
C ALA A 175 5.88 22.34 -1.67
N GLN A 176 6.49 23.30 -0.95
CA GLN A 176 5.98 24.66 -0.72
C GLN A 176 4.59 24.65 -0.08
N LEU A 177 4.36 23.69 0.83
CA LEU A 177 3.14 23.57 1.61
C LEU A 177 3.33 24.23 2.99
N ARG A 178 2.23 24.66 3.59
CA ARG A 178 2.23 25.14 4.98
C ARG A 178 2.01 23.94 5.91
N LEU A 179 2.92 23.76 6.88
CA LEU A 179 2.73 22.82 7.97
C LEU A 179 2.19 23.58 9.18
N ALA A 180 1.13 23.05 9.83
CA ALA A 180 0.64 23.64 11.07
C ALA A 180 1.70 23.51 12.18
N PRO A 181 1.87 24.54 13.04
CA PRO A 181 2.89 24.53 14.09
C PRO A 181 2.59 23.51 15.21
N LYS A 182 1.36 23.01 15.28
CA LYS A 182 0.95 22.00 16.25
C LYS A 182 0.75 20.66 15.55
N HIS A 183 1.23 19.60 16.20
CA HIS A 183 1.02 18.23 15.80
C HIS A 183 0.61 17.38 17.00
N LEU A 184 0.03 16.20 16.75
CA LEU A 184 -0.32 15.24 17.80
C LEU A 184 0.59 14.02 17.69
N LYS A 185 1.04 13.51 18.85
CA LYS A 185 1.82 12.27 18.95
C LYS A 185 1.03 11.26 19.77
N PHE A 186 0.73 10.13 19.15
CA PHE A 186 0.09 8.98 19.79
C PHE A 186 1.02 7.76 19.69
N ASP A 187 0.80 6.75 20.50
CA ASP A 187 1.63 5.53 20.53
C ASP A 187 1.74 4.81 19.18
N ARG A 188 0.69 4.91 18.36
CA ARG A 188 0.61 4.18 17.09
C ARG A 188 0.60 5.07 15.85
N ARG A 189 0.60 6.40 15.99
CA ARG A 189 0.59 7.35 14.88
C ARG A 189 0.96 8.75 15.35
N HIS A 190 1.50 9.54 14.45
CA HIS A 190 1.57 10.99 14.59
C HIS A 190 0.57 11.62 13.61
N VAL A 191 0.07 12.79 13.95
CA VAL A 191 -0.89 13.55 13.10
C VAL A 191 -0.35 14.95 12.90
N VAL A 192 -0.26 15.34 11.63
CA VAL A 192 0.13 16.67 11.19
C VAL A 192 -0.92 17.24 10.25
N TRP A 193 -0.93 18.56 10.08
CA TRP A 193 -1.82 19.24 9.14
C TRP A 193 -0.98 20.00 8.12
N LEU A 194 -1.26 19.76 6.83
CA LEU A 194 -0.63 20.41 5.68
C LEU A 194 -1.66 21.19 4.85
N GLU A 195 -1.28 22.34 4.30
CA GLU A 195 -2.09 23.13 3.36
C GLU A 195 -1.29 23.57 2.14
#